data_aba27adbf75c1ffc50f0bfca005dc4b4
#
_entry.id   aba27adbf75c1ffc50f0bfca005dc4b4
#
_cell.length_a   1.000
_cell.length_b   1.000
_cell.length_c   1.000
_cell.angle_alpha   90.00
_cell.angle_beta   90.00
_cell.angle_gamma   90.00
#
_symmetry.space_group_name_H-M   'P 1'
#
loop_
_entity.id
_entity.type
_entity.pdbx_description
1 polymer ?
#
loop_
_entity_poly.entity_id
_entity_poly.type
_entity_poly.pdbx_seq_one_letter_code
_entity_poly.pdbx_strand_id
1 'polypeptide(L)'
;MLEAELFALFERTADAAYAVTDQGEICFWNGAAERLFGHAAEEVLHRSIDEVLEAHDALGTSALAGGAEAAARQWDGAPGGIPTFDLCVRTRSGALIWVGVSTIVFDNRRTGHRLFMRLARDVTQTRRQAELFGRAQEAARQLLALVDDAPHHAPVSPLSEQECRILKLFAAGRNSTAIARQLDISPQTL
;
A
#
# COMPACT_ATOMS: atom_id res chain seq x y z
N MET A 1 12.22 1.31 -28.74
CA MET A 1 10.86 1.78 -28.44
C MET A 1 10.94 3.29 -28.28
N LEU A 2 10.11 4.05 -28.97
CA LEU A 2 10.02 5.50 -28.77
C LEU A 2 9.21 5.78 -27.50
N GLU A 3 9.52 6.86 -26.79
CA GLU A 3 8.79 7.26 -25.56
C GLU A 3 7.28 7.31 -25.78
N ALA A 4 6.83 7.84 -26.92
CA ALA A 4 5.41 7.89 -27.30
C ALA A 4 4.75 6.50 -27.35
N GLU A 5 5.47 5.47 -27.80
CA GLU A 5 4.94 4.08 -27.82
C GLU A 5 4.83 3.53 -26.40
N LEU A 6 5.80 3.86 -25.53
CA LEU A 6 5.76 3.49 -24.12
C LEU A 6 4.55 4.14 -23.44
N PHE A 7 4.34 5.44 -23.62
CA PHE A 7 3.22 6.17 -23.03
C PHE A 7 1.87 5.64 -23.52
N ALA A 8 1.75 5.34 -24.82
CA ALA A 8 0.54 4.76 -25.39
C ALA A 8 0.13 3.41 -24.76
N LEU A 9 1.11 2.62 -24.29
CA LEU A 9 0.82 1.37 -23.56
C LEU A 9 0.20 1.64 -22.20
N PHE A 10 0.62 2.69 -21.50
CA PHE A 10 0.16 3.02 -20.16
C PHE A 10 -1.06 3.95 -20.14
N GLU A 11 -1.41 4.59 -21.27
CA GLU A 11 -2.57 5.49 -21.35
C GLU A 11 -3.88 4.80 -20.99
N ARG A 12 -4.01 3.52 -21.34
CA ARG A 12 -5.25 2.74 -21.19
C ARG A 12 -5.23 1.81 -19.97
N THR A 13 -4.23 1.94 -19.09
CA THR A 13 -4.21 1.09 -17.89
C THR A 13 -5.25 1.55 -16.87
N ALA A 14 -5.82 0.62 -16.12
CA ALA A 14 -6.75 0.91 -15.03
C ALA A 14 -6.04 1.56 -13.83
N ASP A 15 -4.77 1.26 -13.64
CA ASP A 15 -3.94 1.84 -12.58
C ASP A 15 -3.48 3.25 -12.98
N ALA A 16 -3.32 4.12 -12.00
CA ALA A 16 -2.73 5.44 -12.22
C ALA A 16 -1.29 5.27 -12.72
N ALA A 17 -1.01 5.79 -13.91
CA ALA A 17 0.32 5.72 -14.50
C ALA A 17 0.86 7.12 -14.77
N TYR A 18 2.09 7.37 -14.35
CA TYR A 18 2.79 8.61 -14.62
C TYR A 18 4.28 8.36 -14.80
N ALA A 19 4.95 9.21 -15.57
CA ALA A 19 6.37 9.13 -15.75
C ALA A 19 7.06 10.43 -15.33
N VAL A 20 8.23 10.27 -14.73
CA VAL A 20 9.10 11.38 -14.37
C VAL A 20 10.48 11.19 -14.97
N THR A 21 11.14 12.31 -15.25
CA THR A 21 12.55 12.35 -15.66
C THR A 21 13.47 12.08 -14.46
N ASP A 22 14.76 11.94 -14.70
CA ASP A 22 15.81 11.87 -13.68
C ASP A 22 15.89 13.13 -12.81
N GLN A 23 15.29 14.25 -13.25
CA GLN A 23 15.17 15.50 -12.50
C GLN A 23 13.85 15.59 -11.71
N GLY A 24 12.98 14.57 -11.78
CA GLY A 24 11.69 14.57 -11.12
C GLY A 24 10.59 15.36 -11.84
N GLU A 25 10.82 15.79 -13.08
CA GLU A 25 9.83 16.46 -13.89
C GLU A 25 8.82 15.47 -14.48
N ILE A 26 7.54 15.77 -14.37
CA ILE A 26 6.47 14.92 -14.90
C ILE A 26 6.42 15.07 -16.42
N CYS A 27 6.56 13.96 -17.16
CA CYS A 27 6.50 13.93 -18.62
C CYS A 27 5.34 13.06 -19.17
N PHE A 28 4.63 12.35 -18.30
CA PHE A 28 3.45 11.56 -18.66
C PHE A 28 2.51 11.47 -17.46
N TRP A 29 1.19 11.51 -17.72
CA TRP A 29 0.13 11.43 -16.72
C TRP A 29 -1.14 10.92 -17.37
N ASN A 30 -1.60 9.71 -17.03
CA ASN A 30 -2.77 9.12 -17.67
C ASN A 30 -4.09 9.53 -16.99
N GLY A 31 -5.21 9.26 -17.65
CA GLY A 31 -6.53 9.56 -17.10
C GLY A 31 -6.86 8.83 -15.78
N ALA A 32 -6.22 7.70 -15.47
CA ALA A 32 -6.38 7.06 -14.17
C ALA A 32 -5.63 7.82 -13.07
N ALA A 33 -4.48 8.41 -13.37
CA ALA A 33 -3.76 9.30 -12.45
C ALA A 33 -4.53 10.58 -12.18
N GLU A 34 -5.20 11.15 -13.20
CA GLU A 34 -6.11 12.29 -13.01
C GLU A 34 -7.22 11.97 -12.02
N ARG A 35 -7.85 10.80 -12.15
CA ARG A 35 -8.92 10.37 -11.24
C ARG A 35 -8.43 10.11 -9.83
N LEU A 36 -7.25 9.49 -9.68
CA LEU A 36 -6.70 9.13 -8.39
C LEU A 36 -6.22 10.33 -7.60
N PHE A 37 -5.44 11.21 -8.23
CA PHE A 37 -4.80 12.35 -7.57
C PHE A 37 -5.60 13.65 -7.68
N GLY A 38 -6.55 13.72 -8.63
CA GLY A 38 -7.43 14.88 -8.84
C GLY A 38 -6.81 16.00 -9.65
N HIS A 39 -5.60 15.85 -10.19
CA HIS A 39 -4.92 16.84 -11.05
C HIS A 39 -5.07 16.44 -12.51
N ALA A 40 -5.44 17.39 -13.37
CA ALA A 40 -5.46 17.17 -14.81
C ALA A 40 -4.02 17.10 -15.38
N ALA A 41 -3.81 16.29 -16.42
CA ALA A 41 -2.50 16.15 -17.04
C ALA A 41 -1.91 17.51 -17.46
N GLU A 42 -2.73 18.38 -18.04
CA GLU A 42 -2.33 19.72 -18.51
C GLU A 42 -1.80 20.61 -17.38
N GLU A 43 -2.22 20.37 -16.15
CA GLU A 43 -1.82 21.17 -14.98
C GLU A 43 -0.50 20.70 -14.36
N VAL A 44 -0.13 19.43 -14.59
CA VAL A 44 1.02 18.79 -13.92
C VAL A 44 2.19 18.48 -14.84
N LEU A 45 1.96 18.35 -16.14
CA LEU A 45 3.04 18.14 -17.11
C LEU A 45 4.08 19.26 -16.99
N HIS A 46 5.35 18.87 -17.06
CA HIS A 46 6.52 19.75 -16.90
C HIS A 46 6.71 20.37 -15.52
N ARG A 47 5.95 19.92 -14.51
CA ARG A 47 6.15 20.32 -13.11
C ARG A 47 6.91 19.24 -12.34
N SER A 48 7.48 19.65 -11.23
CA SER A 48 8.09 18.71 -10.28
C SER A 48 7.04 17.83 -9.63
N ILE A 49 7.29 16.52 -9.59
CA ILE A 49 6.41 15.57 -8.91
C ILE A 49 6.28 15.86 -7.42
N ASP A 50 7.34 16.39 -6.79
CA ASP A 50 7.35 16.76 -5.38
C ASP A 50 6.42 17.94 -5.05
N GLU A 51 6.24 18.85 -6.01
CA GLU A 51 5.30 19.98 -5.87
C GLU A 51 3.85 19.57 -6.10
N VAL A 52 3.62 18.57 -6.95
CA VAL A 52 2.28 18.09 -7.32
C VAL A 52 1.74 17.10 -6.29
N LEU A 53 2.59 16.16 -5.88
CA LEU A 53 2.25 15.14 -4.91
C LEU A 53 3.15 15.33 -3.67
N GLU A 54 2.64 15.97 -2.65
CA GLU A 54 3.32 16.04 -1.34
C GLU A 54 3.36 14.65 -0.73
N ALA A 55 4.35 13.84 -1.13
CA ALA A 55 4.42 12.44 -0.75
C ALA A 55 5.39 12.19 0.40
N HIS A 56 4.93 11.41 1.36
CA HIS A 56 5.70 10.98 2.51
C HIS A 56 5.69 9.45 2.64
N ASP A 57 6.79 8.90 3.10
CA ASP A 57 6.87 7.48 3.47
C ASP A 57 6.13 7.20 4.80
N ALA A 58 6.16 5.95 5.25
CA ALA A 58 5.56 5.54 6.52
C ALA A 58 6.21 6.20 7.76
N LEU A 59 7.39 6.81 7.61
CA LEU A 59 8.13 7.52 8.66
C LEU A 59 7.91 9.04 8.61
N GLY A 60 7.10 9.53 7.63
CA GLY A 60 6.84 10.95 7.43
C GLY A 60 7.99 11.70 6.73
N THR A 61 8.96 10.97 6.18
CA THR A 61 10.05 11.56 5.40
C THR A 61 9.54 11.84 3.98
N SER A 62 9.92 12.99 3.39
CA SER A 62 9.59 13.28 1.99
C SER A 62 10.18 12.20 1.09
N ALA A 63 9.30 11.39 0.51
CA ALA A 63 9.69 10.17 -0.20
C ALA A 63 10.04 10.41 -1.67
N LEU A 64 9.70 11.58 -2.20
CA LEU A 64 9.94 11.92 -3.61
C LEU A 64 11.16 12.84 -3.78
N ALA A 65 11.51 13.63 -2.76
CA ALA A 65 12.68 14.52 -2.80
C ALA A 65 13.98 13.71 -2.92
N GLY A 66 14.47 13.56 -4.14
CA GLY A 66 15.65 12.74 -4.46
C GLY A 66 15.40 11.23 -4.45
N GLY A 67 14.19 10.78 -4.10
CA GLY A 67 13.88 9.36 -3.89
C GLY A 67 13.92 8.53 -5.17
N ALA A 68 13.52 9.09 -6.31
CA ALA A 68 13.56 8.38 -7.58
C ALA A 68 15.01 8.11 -8.04
N GLU A 69 15.89 9.11 -7.94
CA GLU A 69 17.30 8.97 -8.26
C GLU A 69 18.05 8.12 -7.21
N ALA A 70 17.76 8.33 -5.92
CA ALA A 70 18.38 7.55 -4.86
C ALA A 70 17.94 6.08 -4.96
N ALA A 71 16.66 5.82 -5.18
CA ALA A 71 16.16 4.47 -5.43
C ALA A 71 16.78 3.86 -6.69
N ALA A 72 16.84 4.59 -7.80
CA ALA A 72 17.44 4.08 -9.04
C ALA A 72 18.92 3.76 -8.88
N ARG A 73 19.71 4.60 -8.20
CA ARG A 73 21.13 4.34 -7.93
C ARG A 73 21.32 3.14 -7.01
N GLN A 74 20.47 2.96 -6.03
CA GLN A 74 20.52 1.84 -5.09
C GLN A 74 20.11 0.52 -5.75
N TRP A 75 19.23 0.56 -6.76
CA TRP A 75 18.67 -0.61 -7.40
C TRP A 75 19.22 -0.86 -8.82
N ASP A 76 20.14 -0.04 -9.29
CA ASP A 76 20.77 -0.18 -10.59
C ASP A 76 21.58 -1.49 -10.64
N GLY A 77 21.06 -2.47 -11.38
CA GLY A 77 21.63 -3.81 -11.51
C GLY A 77 21.29 -4.79 -10.39
N ALA A 78 20.45 -4.45 -9.43
CA ALA A 78 20.01 -5.39 -8.40
C ALA A 78 19.14 -6.51 -9.01
N PRO A 79 19.40 -7.79 -8.74
CA PRO A 79 18.54 -8.86 -9.17
C PRO A 79 17.19 -8.73 -8.44
N GLY A 80 16.09 -8.54 -9.21
CA GLY A 80 14.73 -8.39 -8.66
C GLY A 80 14.07 -7.03 -8.93
N GLY A 81 14.80 -6.04 -9.45
CA GLY A 81 14.26 -4.72 -9.79
C GLY A 81 13.92 -3.85 -8.57
N ILE A 82 13.27 -2.73 -8.79
CA ILE A 82 12.84 -1.79 -7.75
C ILE A 82 11.62 -2.39 -7.03
N PRO A 83 11.65 -2.58 -5.69
CA PRO A 83 10.51 -3.12 -4.97
C PRO A 83 9.34 -2.14 -4.99
N THR A 84 8.12 -2.66 -4.89
CA THR A 84 6.93 -1.87 -4.65
C THR A 84 6.99 -1.27 -3.24
N PHE A 85 6.63 -0.02 -3.10
CA PHE A 85 6.60 0.69 -1.83
C PHE A 85 5.32 1.52 -1.69
N ASP A 86 4.92 1.78 -0.45
CA ASP A 86 3.72 2.55 -0.16
C ASP A 86 4.10 3.98 0.22
N LEU A 87 3.36 4.94 -0.34
CA LEU A 87 3.48 6.36 -0.05
C LEU A 87 2.15 6.92 0.43
N CYS A 88 2.19 7.81 1.41
CA CYS A 88 1.07 8.69 1.74
C CYS A 88 1.18 9.95 0.89
N VAL A 89 0.19 10.22 0.06
CA VAL A 89 0.17 11.37 -0.84
C VAL A 89 -1.03 12.26 -0.57
N ARG A 90 -0.87 13.56 -0.80
CA ARG A 90 -1.97 14.53 -0.74
C ARG A 90 -2.56 14.69 -2.13
N THR A 91 -3.87 14.44 -2.26
CA THR A 91 -4.62 14.71 -3.50
C THR A 91 -4.90 16.21 -3.65
N ARG A 92 -5.33 16.64 -4.83
CA ARG A 92 -5.78 18.01 -5.09
C ARG A 92 -6.87 18.50 -4.12
N SER A 93 -7.76 17.60 -3.70
CA SER A 93 -8.82 17.93 -2.71
C SER A 93 -8.30 18.09 -1.28
N GLY A 94 -7.01 17.86 -1.03
CA GLY A 94 -6.40 17.87 0.29
C GLY A 94 -6.52 16.56 1.06
N ALA A 95 -7.19 15.54 0.50
CA ALA A 95 -7.30 14.24 1.12
C ALA A 95 -5.95 13.52 1.10
N LEU A 96 -5.62 12.84 2.21
CA LEU A 96 -4.47 11.96 2.30
C LEU A 96 -4.88 10.54 1.94
N ILE A 97 -4.21 9.97 0.95
CA ILE A 97 -4.41 8.58 0.51
C ILE A 97 -3.08 7.82 0.54
N TRP A 98 -3.16 6.53 0.77
CA TRP A 98 -2.02 5.63 0.63
C TRP A 98 -2.01 5.02 -0.76
N VAL A 99 -0.88 5.13 -1.45
CA VAL A 99 -0.69 4.54 -2.77
C VAL A 99 0.48 3.56 -2.75
N GLY A 100 0.24 2.36 -3.25
CA GLY A 100 1.29 1.38 -3.55
C GLY A 100 1.88 1.70 -4.91
N VAL A 101 3.19 1.94 -4.98
CA VAL A 101 3.89 2.39 -6.20
C VAL A 101 4.85 1.31 -6.69
N SER A 102 4.68 0.93 -7.95
CA SER A 102 5.65 0.12 -8.69
C SER A 102 6.39 1.01 -9.69
N THR A 103 7.71 0.83 -9.81
CA THR A 103 8.54 1.66 -10.70
C THR A 103 9.19 0.79 -11.77
N ILE A 104 9.11 1.24 -13.02
CA ILE A 104 9.81 0.67 -14.18
C ILE A 104 10.78 1.73 -14.68
N VAL A 105 12.05 1.37 -14.80
CA VAL A 105 13.07 2.27 -15.34
C VAL A 105 13.22 2.05 -16.84
N PHE A 106 13.20 3.13 -17.58
CA PHE A 106 13.38 3.14 -19.01
C PHE A 106 14.53 4.06 -19.41
N ASP A 107 15.58 3.48 -20.00
CA ASP A 107 16.71 4.24 -20.53
C ASP A 107 16.49 4.52 -22.02
N ASN A 108 16.29 5.79 -22.38
CA ASN A 108 16.22 6.20 -23.78
C ASN A 108 17.64 6.29 -24.37
N ARG A 109 18.07 5.23 -25.04
CA ARG A 109 19.41 5.15 -25.63
C ARG A 109 19.71 6.23 -26.67
N ARG A 110 18.69 6.87 -27.25
CA ARG A 110 18.86 7.90 -28.28
C ARG A 110 19.12 9.28 -27.66
N THR A 111 18.47 9.60 -26.54
CA THR A 111 18.63 10.90 -25.89
C THR A 111 19.56 10.84 -24.68
N GLY A 112 19.86 9.64 -24.15
CA GLY A 112 20.60 9.44 -22.93
C GLY A 112 19.78 9.72 -21.66
N HIS A 113 18.52 10.10 -21.80
CA HIS A 113 17.64 10.39 -20.65
C HIS A 113 17.07 9.10 -20.05
N ARG A 114 16.96 9.09 -18.74
CA ARG A 114 16.32 8.04 -17.97
C ARG A 114 14.94 8.49 -17.56
N LEU A 115 13.94 7.63 -17.74
CA LEU A 115 12.56 7.85 -17.34
C LEU A 115 12.16 6.81 -16.28
N PHE A 116 11.41 7.26 -15.29
CA PHE A 116 10.81 6.42 -14.25
C PHE A 116 9.31 6.38 -14.47
N MET A 117 8.84 5.30 -15.10
CA MET A 117 7.41 5.02 -15.21
C MET A 117 6.92 4.44 -13.89
N ARG A 118 5.92 5.05 -13.30
CA ARG A 118 5.32 4.64 -12.04
C ARG A 118 3.88 4.23 -12.23
N LEU A 119 3.52 3.09 -11.63
CA LEU A 119 2.16 2.61 -11.52
C LEU A 119 1.75 2.76 -10.07
N ALA A 120 0.68 3.53 -9.83
CA ALA A 120 0.17 3.80 -8.49
C ALA A 120 -1.24 3.23 -8.33
N ARG A 121 -1.47 2.57 -7.21
CA ARG A 121 -2.78 2.01 -6.84
C ARG A 121 -3.16 2.48 -5.45
N ASP A 122 -4.41 2.92 -5.26
CA ASP A 122 -4.94 3.25 -3.94
C ASP A 122 -4.99 1.99 -3.06
N VAL A 123 -4.22 2.01 -1.97
CA VAL A 123 -4.15 0.94 -0.96
C VAL A 123 -4.70 1.40 0.39
N THR A 124 -5.34 2.57 0.45
CA THR A 124 -5.85 3.18 1.70
C THR A 124 -6.79 2.25 2.45
N GLN A 125 -7.75 1.65 1.75
CA GLN A 125 -8.71 0.72 2.33
C GLN A 125 -8.03 -0.55 2.84
N THR A 126 -7.14 -1.12 2.04
CA THR A 126 -6.39 -2.34 2.38
C THR A 126 -5.53 -2.12 3.63
N ARG A 127 -4.84 -0.98 3.72
CA ARG A 127 -4.06 -0.63 4.91
C ARG A 127 -4.90 -0.42 6.14
N ARG A 128 -6.01 0.31 6.02
CA ARG A 128 -6.95 0.51 7.14
C ARG A 128 -7.48 -0.82 7.68
N GLN A 129 -7.85 -1.74 6.79
CA GLN A 129 -8.30 -3.06 7.19
C GLN A 129 -7.20 -3.86 7.89
N ALA A 130 -5.97 -3.83 7.37
CA ALA A 130 -4.82 -4.49 7.99
C ALA A 130 -4.50 -3.92 9.39
N GLU A 131 -4.55 -2.60 9.55
CA GLU A 131 -4.34 -1.93 10.84
C GLU A 131 -5.42 -2.29 11.87
N LEU A 132 -6.69 -2.28 11.46
CA LEU A 132 -7.80 -2.67 12.34
C LEU A 132 -7.68 -4.13 12.77
N PHE A 133 -7.32 -5.01 11.84
CA PHE A 133 -7.10 -6.41 12.12
C PHE A 133 -5.93 -6.62 13.09
N GLY A 134 -4.80 -5.92 12.87
CA GLY A 134 -3.64 -5.96 13.77
C GLY A 134 -3.98 -5.51 15.19
N ARG A 135 -4.75 -4.42 15.34
CA ARG A 135 -5.20 -3.92 16.65
C ARG A 135 -6.14 -4.91 17.34
N ALA A 136 -7.07 -5.51 16.60
CA ALA A 136 -7.96 -6.53 17.15
C ALA A 136 -7.19 -7.77 17.62
N GLN A 137 -6.20 -8.20 16.85
CA GLN A 137 -5.34 -9.32 17.19
C GLN A 137 -4.50 -9.05 18.45
N GLU A 138 -3.95 -7.84 18.57
CA GLU A 138 -3.19 -7.44 19.75
C GLU A 138 -4.07 -7.34 20.99
N ALA A 139 -5.27 -6.76 20.88
CA ALA A 139 -6.23 -6.71 21.98
C ALA A 139 -6.65 -8.12 22.44
N ALA A 140 -6.86 -9.05 21.49
CA ALA A 140 -7.17 -10.43 21.82
C ALA A 140 -6.02 -11.13 22.56
N ARG A 141 -4.77 -10.88 22.16
CA ARG A 141 -3.58 -11.41 22.87
C ARG A 141 -3.47 -10.86 24.29
N GLN A 142 -3.72 -9.56 24.48
CA GLN A 142 -3.68 -8.94 25.81
C GLN A 142 -4.76 -9.49 26.72
N LEU A 143 -5.98 -9.71 26.21
CA LEU A 143 -7.05 -10.34 26.98
C LEU A 143 -6.71 -11.79 27.38
N LEU A 144 -6.13 -12.57 26.49
CA LEU A 144 -5.68 -13.93 26.81
C LEU A 144 -4.57 -13.94 27.87
N ALA A 145 -3.62 -13.00 27.79
CA ALA A 145 -2.55 -12.86 28.80
C ALA A 145 -3.11 -12.51 30.20
N LEU A 146 -4.17 -11.68 30.26
CA LEU A 146 -4.83 -11.34 31.54
C LEU A 146 -5.58 -12.53 32.14
N VAL A 147 -6.10 -13.45 31.31
CA VAL A 147 -6.76 -14.67 31.78
C VAL A 147 -5.74 -15.68 32.33
N ASP A 148 -4.55 -15.76 31.73
CA ASP A 148 -3.48 -16.65 32.19
C ASP A 148 -2.80 -16.14 33.50
N ASP A 149 -2.81 -14.83 33.75
CA ASP A 149 -2.18 -14.20 34.92
C ASP A 149 -3.16 -13.96 36.10
N ALA A 150 -4.43 -14.32 35.91
CA ALA A 150 -5.44 -14.18 36.98
C ALA A 150 -5.15 -15.21 38.11
N PRO A 151 -4.93 -14.78 39.36
CA PRO A 151 -4.75 -15.70 40.46
C PRO A 151 -5.98 -16.61 40.56
N HIS A 152 -5.75 -17.90 40.68
CA HIS A 152 -6.74 -18.99 40.76
C HIS A 152 -7.67 -18.87 41.97
N HIS A 153 -8.51 -17.85 42.03
CA HIS A 153 -9.48 -17.68 43.09
C HIS A 153 -10.88 -17.27 42.57
N ALA A 154 -11.51 -18.16 41.84
CA ALA A 154 -12.96 -18.44 41.78
C ALA A 154 -13.14 -19.61 40.81
N PRO A 155 -14.08 -20.53 41.02
CA PRO A 155 -14.38 -21.55 40.03
C PRO A 155 -15.16 -20.90 38.89
N VAL A 156 -14.41 -20.26 38.00
CA VAL A 156 -14.91 -19.96 36.68
C VAL A 156 -14.96 -21.31 35.97
N SER A 157 -16.15 -21.73 35.53
CA SER A 157 -16.29 -22.93 34.71
C SER A 157 -15.20 -22.85 33.61
N PRO A 158 -14.33 -23.84 33.53
CA PRO A 158 -13.30 -23.81 32.50
C PRO A 158 -14.01 -23.66 31.16
N LEU A 159 -13.47 -22.78 30.30
CA LEU A 159 -13.94 -22.64 28.93
C LEU A 159 -14.06 -24.06 28.33
N SER A 160 -15.19 -24.33 27.72
CA SER A 160 -15.39 -25.61 27.03
C SER A 160 -14.30 -25.80 25.99
N GLU A 161 -13.97 -27.03 25.66
CA GLU A 161 -13.00 -27.32 24.60
C GLU A 161 -13.34 -26.61 23.29
N GLN A 162 -14.61 -26.40 23.01
CA GLN A 162 -15.11 -25.69 21.85
C GLN A 162 -14.80 -24.19 21.90
N GLU A 163 -15.01 -23.55 23.05
CA GLU A 163 -14.68 -22.13 23.24
C GLU A 163 -13.19 -21.88 23.17
N CYS A 164 -12.37 -22.77 23.76
CA CYS A 164 -10.91 -22.73 23.61
C CYS A 164 -10.47 -22.89 22.16
N ARG A 165 -11.14 -23.74 21.40
CA ARG A 165 -10.85 -23.99 19.99
C ARG A 165 -11.20 -22.76 19.13
N ILE A 166 -12.33 -22.12 19.40
CA ILE A 166 -12.75 -20.87 18.76
C ILE A 166 -11.74 -19.77 19.03
N LEU A 167 -11.34 -19.55 20.29
CA LEU A 167 -10.35 -18.55 20.67
C LEU A 167 -8.99 -18.76 20.02
N LYS A 168 -8.52 -20.02 19.94
CA LYS A 168 -7.27 -20.34 19.23
C LYS A 168 -7.34 -20.04 17.74
N LEU A 169 -8.49 -20.27 17.11
CA LEU A 169 -8.68 -19.95 15.69
C LEU A 169 -8.75 -18.43 15.44
N PHE A 170 -9.36 -17.67 16.33
CA PHE A 170 -9.31 -16.21 16.30
C PHE A 170 -7.88 -15.70 16.49
N ALA A 171 -7.15 -16.21 17.47
CA ALA A 171 -5.74 -15.86 17.71
C ALA A 171 -4.82 -16.22 16.53
N ALA A 172 -5.19 -17.24 15.74
CA ALA A 172 -4.52 -17.61 14.49
C ALA A 172 -4.94 -16.75 13.28
N GLY A 173 -5.74 -15.68 13.49
CA GLY A 173 -6.13 -14.75 12.44
C GLY A 173 -7.23 -15.23 11.50
N ARG A 174 -8.03 -16.24 11.91
CA ARG A 174 -9.20 -16.68 11.14
C ARG A 174 -10.37 -15.72 11.37
N ASN A 175 -11.10 -15.40 10.32
CA ASN A 175 -12.32 -14.61 10.44
C ASN A 175 -13.49 -15.50 10.95
N SER A 176 -14.52 -14.87 11.52
CA SER A 176 -15.69 -15.56 12.09
C SER A 176 -16.37 -16.51 11.11
N THR A 177 -16.48 -16.14 9.85
CA THR A 177 -17.08 -16.97 8.80
C THR A 177 -16.28 -18.25 8.53
N ALA A 178 -14.94 -18.15 8.51
CA ALA A 178 -14.06 -19.29 8.32
C ALA A 178 -14.09 -20.23 9.55
N ILE A 179 -14.16 -19.66 10.76
CA ILE A 179 -14.27 -20.42 12.01
C ILE A 179 -15.62 -21.16 12.07
N ALA A 180 -16.71 -20.48 11.75
CA ALA A 180 -18.04 -21.09 11.73
C ALA A 180 -18.11 -22.28 10.76
N ARG A 181 -17.53 -22.13 9.55
CA ARG A 181 -17.43 -23.25 8.59
C ARG A 181 -16.56 -24.41 9.09
N GLN A 182 -15.44 -24.12 9.74
CA GLN A 182 -14.50 -25.15 10.22
C GLN A 182 -15.06 -25.94 11.40
N LEU A 183 -15.93 -25.34 12.20
CA LEU A 183 -16.54 -25.95 13.38
C LEU A 183 -17.98 -26.43 13.15
N ASP A 184 -18.48 -26.27 11.91
CA ASP A 184 -19.84 -26.64 11.51
C ASP A 184 -20.94 -26.01 12.40
N ILE A 185 -20.75 -24.72 12.73
CA ILE A 185 -21.68 -23.93 13.55
C ILE A 185 -22.18 -22.71 12.77
N SER A 186 -23.34 -22.18 13.19
CA SER A 186 -23.86 -20.93 12.63
C SER A 186 -22.93 -19.76 12.96
N PRO A 187 -22.71 -18.81 12.03
CA PRO A 187 -21.98 -17.56 12.32
C PRO A 187 -22.58 -16.72 13.43
N GLN A 188 -23.84 -16.96 13.78
CA GLN A 188 -24.56 -16.29 14.88
C GLN A 188 -24.32 -16.97 16.24
N THR A 189 -23.75 -18.15 16.24
CA THR A 189 -23.45 -18.94 17.46
C THR A 189 -22.02 -18.68 17.97
N LEU A 190 -21.23 -17.94 17.22
CA LEU A 190 -19.85 -17.57 17.49
C LEU A 190 -19.78 -16.24 18.23
#